data_fd01c56849f21d4a70a7a845eae7ed55
#
_entry.id   fd01c56849f21d4a70a7a845eae7ed55
#
_cell.length_a   1.000
_cell.length_b   1.000
_cell.length_c   1.000
_cell.angle_alpha   90.00
_cell.angle_beta   90.00
_cell.angle_gamma   90.00
#
_symmetry.space_group_name_H-M   'P 1'
#
loop_
_entity.id
_entity.type
_entity.pdbx_description
1 polymer ?
#
loop_
_entity_poly.entity_id
_entity_poly.type
_entity_poly.pdbx_seq_one_letter_code
_entity_poly.pdbx_strand_id
1 'polypeptide(L)'
;MKKVALIGASGYVGSAILNELLSREYQVEAMVKHPEKIKTDNPNLIVKKIDVSDKKSLEEALKGFEYVISAYNPGWANTRIYEDTLANYPKILDAAKKAGVKRLLIVGGAGTLFVEPGVRLIDAGILPDAWMPGVKSLGEFYLNTLLNESEIDWVFFSPAGNLGDMGAKGPGKRTGIYRL
;
A
#
# COMPACT_ATOMS: atom_id res chain seq x y z
N MET A 1 -5.22 20.97 -10.19
CA MET A 1 -5.45 20.04 -9.07
C MET A 1 -4.55 18.84 -9.23
N LYS A 2 -3.98 18.32 -8.14
CA LYS A 2 -3.16 17.09 -8.20
C LYS A 2 -4.08 15.86 -8.20
N LYS A 3 -3.89 14.98 -9.18
CA LYS A 3 -4.66 13.74 -9.35
C LYS A 3 -3.85 12.55 -8.81
N VAL A 4 -4.48 11.69 -8.00
CA VAL A 4 -3.86 10.52 -7.37
C VAL A 4 -4.73 9.29 -7.59
N ALA A 5 -4.11 8.18 -7.98
CA ALA A 5 -4.75 6.87 -7.92
C ALA A 5 -4.48 6.22 -6.55
N LEU A 6 -5.54 5.72 -5.90
CA LEU A 6 -5.44 5.04 -4.61
C LEU A 6 -5.97 3.61 -4.73
N ILE A 7 -5.07 2.65 -4.73
CA ILE A 7 -5.40 1.23 -4.73
C ILE A 7 -5.68 0.78 -3.30
N GLY A 8 -6.77 0.03 -3.10
CA GLY A 8 -7.16 -0.47 -1.77
C GLY A 8 -7.82 0.57 -0.87
N ALA A 9 -8.43 1.60 -1.44
CA ALA A 9 -9.08 2.73 -0.73
C ALA A 9 -10.18 2.32 0.26
N SER A 10 -10.77 1.14 0.12
CA SER A 10 -11.83 0.63 1.00
C SER A 10 -11.32 -0.13 2.23
N GLY A 11 -10.00 -0.35 2.33
CA GLY A 11 -9.37 -0.99 3.47
C GLY A 11 -9.18 -0.05 4.65
N TYR A 12 -8.73 -0.59 5.80
CA TYR A 12 -8.52 0.16 7.04
C TYR A 12 -7.59 1.37 6.83
N VAL A 13 -6.38 1.14 6.34
CA VAL A 13 -5.41 2.21 6.05
C VAL A 13 -5.83 3.03 4.83
N GLY A 14 -6.32 2.35 3.77
CA GLY A 14 -6.72 3.01 2.54
C GLY A 14 -7.83 4.04 2.73
N SER A 15 -8.81 3.78 3.60
CA SER A 15 -9.89 4.72 3.90
C SER A 15 -9.39 5.98 4.62
N ALA A 16 -8.41 5.84 5.52
CA ALA A 16 -7.78 6.98 6.17
C ALA A 16 -6.99 7.85 5.18
N ILE A 17 -6.24 7.20 4.25
CA ILE A 17 -5.52 7.90 3.19
C ILE A 17 -6.51 8.61 2.24
N LEU A 18 -7.61 7.94 1.89
CA LEU A 18 -8.66 8.53 1.05
C LEU A 18 -9.21 9.81 1.69
N ASN A 19 -9.60 9.73 2.96
CA ASN A 19 -10.14 10.88 3.68
C ASN A 19 -9.13 12.04 3.76
N GLU A 20 -7.86 11.75 4.01
CA GLU A 20 -6.81 12.76 4.07
C GLU A 20 -6.55 13.41 2.71
N LEU A 21 -6.53 12.63 1.63
CA LEU A 21 -6.38 13.17 0.27
C LEU A 21 -7.55 14.08 -0.10
N LEU A 22 -8.79 13.67 0.19
CA LEU A 22 -9.98 14.47 -0.09
C LEU A 22 -10.03 15.76 0.76
N SER A 23 -9.61 15.69 2.04
CA SER A 23 -9.52 16.87 2.90
C SER A 23 -8.48 17.90 2.44
N ARG A 24 -7.51 17.45 1.65
CA ARG A 24 -6.48 18.29 1.00
C ARG A 24 -6.83 18.66 -0.45
N GLU A 25 -8.07 18.45 -0.84
CA GLU A 25 -8.59 18.80 -2.17
C GLU A 25 -7.87 18.11 -3.36
N TYR A 26 -7.31 16.91 -3.12
CA TYR A 26 -6.81 16.08 -4.22
C TYR A 26 -7.98 15.47 -4.99
N GLN A 27 -7.83 15.37 -6.30
CA GLN A 27 -8.68 14.49 -7.11
C GLN A 27 -8.21 13.06 -6.92
N VAL A 28 -9.10 12.21 -6.41
CA VAL A 28 -8.75 10.81 -6.09
C VAL A 28 -9.55 9.86 -6.96
N GLU A 29 -8.85 8.95 -7.63
CA GLU A 29 -9.46 7.79 -8.25
C GLU A 29 -9.19 6.57 -7.39
N ALA A 30 -10.22 6.13 -6.66
CA ALA A 30 -10.16 4.99 -5.75
C ALA A 30 -10.38 3.69 -6.52
N MET A 31 -9.37 2.82 -6.53
CA MET A 31 -9.38 1.52 -7.19
C MET A 31 -9.59 0.43 -6.15
N VAL A 32 -10.76 -0.22 -6.18
CA VAL A 32 -11.17 -1.19 -5.17
C VAL A 32 -11.89 -2.37 -5.80
N LYS A 33 -11.77 -3.54 -5.19
CA LYS A 33 -12.53 -4.74 -5.60
C LYS A 33 -14.02 -4.62 -5.28
N HIS A 34 -14.36 -3.90 -4.21
CA HIS A 34 -15.69 -3.74 -3.65
C HIS A 34 -16.06 -2.25 -3.52
N PRO A 35 -16.53 -1.60 -4.62
CA PRO A 35 -16.88 -0.17 -4.62
C PRO A 35 -17.96 0.20 -3.61
N GLU A 36 -18.87 -0.70 -3.32
CA GLU A 36 -19.99 -0.54 -2.39
C GLU A 36 -19.53 -0.28 -0.93
N LYS A 37 -18.26 -0.53 -0.62
CA LYS A 37 -17.67 -0.26 0.69
C LYS A 37 -17.27 1.22 0.89
N ILE A 38 -17.17 1.99 -0.20
CA ILE A 38 -16.87 3.42 -0.13
C ILE A 38 -18.19 4.18 -0.02
N LYS A 39 -18.41 4.87 1.10
CA LYS A 39 -19.68 5.54 1.43
C LYS A 39 -19.61 7.07 1.28
N THR A 40 -18.46 7.59 0.89
CA THR A 40 -18.25 9.04 0.73
C THR A 40 -18.78 9.51 -0.63
N ASP A 41 -19.57 10.59 -0.61
CA ASP A 41 -19.99 11.36 -1.77
C ASP A 41 -19.19 12.66 -1.78
N ASN A 42 -18.12 12.69 -2.57
CA ASN A 42 -17.23 13.85 -2.67
C ASN A 42 -16.95 14.14 -4.16
N PRO A 43 -17.11 15.36 -4.63
CA PRO A 43 -16.95 15.71 -6.05
C PRO A 43 -15.52 15.44 -6.59
N ASN A 44 -14.54 15.36 -5.72
CA ASN A 44 -13.16 15.04 -6.08
C ASN A 44 -12.85 13.52 -6.05
N LEU A 45 -13.86 12.67 -5.85
CA LEU A 45 -13.69 11.23 -5.77
C LEU A 45 -14.35 10.54 -6.97
N ILE A 46 -13.58 9.68 -7.64
CA ILE A 46 -14.07 8.69 -8.60
C ILE A 46 -13.78 7.31 -8.04
N VAL A 47 -14.77 6.44 -7.98
CA VAL A 47 -14.59 5.05 -7.51
C VAL A 47 -14.66 4.11 -8.70
N LYS A 48 -13.60 3.30 -8.88
CA LYS A 48 -13.52 2.27 -9.93
C LYS A 48 -13.43 0.88 -9.33
N LYS A 49 -14.19 -0.05 -9.91
CA LYS A 49 -14.06 -1.47 -9.58
C LYS A 49 -12.84 -2.04 -10.30
N ILE A 50 -11.77 -2.30 -9.55
CA ILE A 50 -10.53 -2.89 -10.05
C ILE A 50 -10.11 -4.01 -9.09
N ASP A 51 -9.86 -5.20 -9.63
CA ASP A 51 -9.21 -6.29 -8.92
C ASP A 51 -7.72 -6.27 -9.28
N VAL A 52 -6.85 -6.13 -8.30
CA VAL A 52 -5.38 -6.10 -8.52
C VAL A 52 -4.82 -7.40 -9.11
N SER A 53 -5.57 -8.50 -9.02
CA SER A 53 -5.20 -9.76 -9.66
C SER A 53 -5.30 -9.70 -11.19
N ASP A 54 -6.16 -8.80 -11.73
CA ASP A 54 -6.26 -8.51 -13.16
C ASP A 54 -5.28 -7.39 -13.53
N LYS A 55 -4.07 -7.82 -13.91
CA LYS A 55 -2.98 -6.92 -14.27
C LYS A 55 -3.32 -5.98 -15.43
N LYS A 56 -4.07 -6.46 -16.45
CA LYS A 56 -4.41 -5.64 -17.62
C LYS A 56 -5.38 -4.51 -17.25
N SER A 57 -6.42 -4.83 -16.49
CA SER A 57 -7.37 -3.83 -16.00
C SER A 57 -6.68 -2.80 -15.10
N LEU A 58 -5.76 -3.24 -14.25
CA LEU A 58 -4.98 -2.35 -13.38
C LEU A 58 -4.05 -1.43 -14.19
N GLU A 59 -3.32 -1.97 -15.16
CA GLU A 59 -2.44 -1.20 -16.05
C GLU A 59 -3.21 -0.11 -16.78
N GLU A 60 -4.36 -0.47 -17.37
CA GLU A 60 -5.19 0.49 -18.09
C GLU A 60 -5.76 1.59 -17.17
N ALA A 61 -6.18 1.19 -15.96
CA ALA A 61 -6.71 2.12 -14.98
C ALA A 61 -5.66 3.10 -14.45
N LEU A 62 -4.38 2.74 -14.45
CA LEU A 62 -3.29 3.58 -13.97
C LEU A 62 -2.75 4.57 -15.02
N LYS A 63 -3.13 4.44 -16.30
CA LYS A 63 -2.68 5.36 -17.35
C LYS A 63 -3.06 6.81 -17.05
N GLY A 64 -2.09 7.71 -17.25
CA GLY A 64 -2.26 9.14 -17.02
C GLY A 64 -2.14 9.59 -15.58
N PHE A 65 -1.81 8.70 -14.65
CA PHE A 65 -1.45 9.06 -13.28
C PHE A 65 0.06 9.21 -13.12
N GLU A 66 0.48 10.34 -12.57
CA GLU A 66 1.89 10.53 -12.17
C GLU A 66 2.18 9.89 -10.81
N TYR A 67 1.17 9.89 -9.92
CA TYR A 67 1.30 9.43 -8.54
C TYR A 67 0.27 8.37 -8.22
N VAL A 68 0.75 7.25 -7.70
CA VAL A 68 -0.08 6.12 -7.26
C VAL A 68 0.25 5.80 -5.81
N ILE A 69 -0.76 5.59 -5.00
CA ILE A 69 -0.65 5.10 -3.64
C ILE A 69 -1.31 3.72 -3.59
N SER A 70 -0.59 2.72 -3.12
CA SER A 70 -1.12 1.39 -2.87
C SER A 70 -1.22 1.13 -1.38
N ALA A 71 -2.44 1.05 -0.89
CA ALA A 71 -2.80 0.53 0.43
C ALA A 71 -3.42 -0.87 0.30
N TYR A 72 -3.03 -1.60 -0.75
CA TYR A 72 -3.49 -2.97 -0.96
C TYR A 72 -3.03 -3.87 0.17
N ASN A 73 -3.93 -4.74 0.61
CA ASN A 73 -3.65 -5.87 1.48
C ASN A 73 -4.65 -6.98 1.14
N PRO A 74 -4.24 -8.25 1.00
CA PRO A 74 -5.16 -9.36 0.71
C PRO A 74 -6.19 -9.61 1.80
N GLY A 75 -5.97 -9.05 3.01
CA GLY A 75 -6.81 -9.22 4.20
C GLY A 75 -6.19 -10.17 5.22
N TRP A 76 -6.19 -9.73 6.49
CA TRP A 76 -5.62 -10.52 7.59
C TRP A 76 -6.40 -11.82 7.89
N ALA A 77 -7.69 -11.89 7.52
CA ALA A 77 -8.50 -13.11 7.63
C ALA A 77 -8.34 -14.05 6.41
N ASN A 78 -7.56 -13.67 5.41
CA ASN A 78 -7.33 -14.49 4.23
C ASN A 78 -6.29 -15.57 4.53
N THR A 79 -6.70 -16.84 4.47
CA THR A 79 -5.82 -17.99 4.70
C THR A 79 -4.69 -18.13 3.67
N ARG A 80 -4.82 -17.42 2.52
CA ARG A 80 -3.82 -17.36 1.45
C ARG A 80 -3.11 -16.02 1.40
N ILE A 81 -3.03 -15.31 2.53
CA ILE A 81 -2.43 -13.97 2.57
C ILE A 81 -0.99 -13.97 2.06
N TYR A 82 -0.23 -15.03 2.32
CA TYR A 82 1.16 -15.16 1.89
C TYR A 82 1.25 -15.22 0.36
N GLU A 83 0.55 -16.16 -0.26
CA GLU A 83 0.57 -16.37 -1.71
C GLU A 83 -0.03 -15.19 -2.46
N ASP A 84 -1.14 -14.66 -1.98
CA ASP A 84 -1.83 -13.54 -2.62
C ASP A 84 -1.02 -12.24 -2.53
N THR A 85 -0.24 -12.04 -1.48
CA THR A 85 0.71 -10.93 -1.36
C THR A 85 1.79 -11.07 -2.44
N LEU A 86 2.48 -12.20 -2.49
CA LEU A 86 3.57 -12.44 -3.44
C LEU A 86 3.10 -12.45 -4.89
N ALA A 87 1.84 -12.84 -5.14
CA ALA A 87 1.26 -12.81 -6.48
C ALA A 87 0.85 -11.40 -6.93
N ASN A 88 0.34 -10.54 -6.04
CA ASN A 88 -0.31 -9.30 -6.44
C ASN A 88 0.55 -8.05 -6.30
N TYR A 89 1.45 -7.95 -5.32
CA TYR A 89 2.34 -6.79 -5.22
C TYR A 89 3.25 -6.61 -6.45
N PRO A 90 3.86 -7.68 -7.03
CA PRO A 90 4.59 -7.54 -8.29
C PRO A 90 3.71 -7.07 -9.46
N LYS A 91 2.41 -7.48 -9.50
CA LYS A 91 1.49 -7.00 -10.54
C LYS A 91 1.19 -5.51 -10.40
N ILE A 92 1.05 -5.00 -9.16
CA ILE A 92 0.86 -3.57 -8.89
C ILE A 92 2.09 -2.78 -9.36
N LEU A 93 3.28 -3.25 -9.02
CA LEU A 93 4.54 -2.62 -9.44
C LEU A 93 4.68 -2.60 -10.96
N ASP A 94 4.49 -3.76 -11.61
CA ASP A 94 4.56 -3.88 -13.06
C ASP A 94 3.52 -3.03 -13.79
N ALA A 95 2.27 -3.00 -13.29
CA ALA A 95 1.22 -2.18 -13.88
C ALA A 95 1.54 -0.69 -13.77
N ALA A 96 2.08 -0.24 -12.63
CA ALA A 96 2.51 1.15 -12.44
C ALA A 96 3.64 1.52 -13.42
N LYS A 97 4.64 0.65 -13.59
CA LYS A 97 5.75 0.85 -14.56
C LYS A 97 5.21 0.98 -15.98
N LYS A 98 4.38 0.03 -16.42
CA LYS A 98 3.83 0.02 -17.79
C LYS A 98 2.89 1.17 -18.08
N ALA A 99 2.17 1.65 -17.06
CA ALA A 99 1.31 2.83 -17.17
C ALA A 99 2.09 4.16 -17.20
N GLY A 100 3.41 4.13 -16.97
CA GLY A 100 4.27 5.33 -16.96
C GLY A 100 4.10 6.17 -15.69
N VAL A 101 3.73 5.55 -14.57
CA VAL A 101 3.64 6.21 -13.26
C VAL A 101 5.00 6.71 -12.85
N LYS A 102 5.10 7.98 -12.42
CA LYS A 102 6.38 8.57 -12.00
C LYS A 102 6.78 8.11 -10.60
N ARG A 103 5.81 8.01 -9.67
CA ARG A 103 6.07 7.59 -8.29
C ARG A 103 4.96 6.69 -7.77
N LEU A 104 5.38 5.55 -7.22
CA LEU A 104 4.54 4.57 -6.54
C LEU A 104 4.85 4.58 -5.03
N LEU A 105 3.87 4.97 -4.20
CA LEU A 105 3.95 4.79 -2.76
C LEU A 105 3.22 3.50 -2.38
N ILE A 106 3.91 2.59 -1.72
CA ILE A 106 3.36 1.35 -1.18
C ILE A 106 3.27 1.47 0.33
N VAL A 107 2.08 1.28 0.88
CA VAL A 107 1.93 1.08 2.32
C VAL A 107 2.46 -0.31 2.64
N GLY A 108 3.58 -0.32 3.33
CA GLY A 108 4.29 -1.52 3.72
C GLY A 108 3.91 -2.01 5.11
N GLY A 109 4.89 -2.54 5.82
CA GLY A 109 4.74 -3.04 7.18
C GLY A 109 6.01 -2.83 8.00
N ALA A 110 5.90 -2.93 9.32
CA ALA A 110 7.01 -2.76 10.24
C ALA A 110 7.98 -3.96 10.25
N GLY A 111 7.62 -5.09 9.65
CA GLY A 111 8.40 -6.33 9.73
C GLY A 111 9.85 -6.22 9.28
N THR A 112 10.13 -5.31 8.34
CA THR A 112 11.49 -5.06 7.80
C THR A 112 12.27 -4.00 8.57
N LEU A 113 11.66 -3.34 9.54
CA LEU A 113 12.36 -2.38 10.42
C LEU A 113 13.26 -3.10 11.41
N PHE A 114 14.40 -2.50 11.72
CA PHE A 114 15.32 -3.02 12.72
C PHE A 114 14.83 -2.69 14.13
N VAL A 115 14.81 -3.68 15.01
CA VAL A 115 14.53 -3.54 16.45
C VAL A 115 15.81 -3.46 17.24
N GLU A 116 16.89 -4.06 16.71
CA GLU A 116 18.26 -4.01 17.20
C GLU A 116 19.23 -3.99 16.01
N PRO A 117 20.50 -3.61 16.20
CA PRO A 117 21.47 -3.67 15.12
C PRO A 117 21.54 -5.06 14.46
N GLY A 118 21.17 -5.13 13.19
CA GLY A 118 21.16 -6.38 12.41
C GLY A 118 19.94 -7.28 12.60
N VAL A 119 19.02 -6.99 13.53
CA VAL A 119 17.82 -7.81 13.80
C VAL A 119 16.57 -7.07 13.35
N ARG A 120 15.89 -7.58 12.35
CA ARG A 120 14.58 -7.05 11.92
C ARG A 120 13.46 -7.55 12.83
N LEU A 121 12.38 -6.79 12.90
CA LEU A 121 11.20 -7.16 13.69
C LEU A 121 10.67 -8.56 13.31
N ILE A 122 10.70 -8.90 12.02
CA ILE A 122 10.27 -10.21 11.52
C ILE A 122 11.13 -11.37 12.05
N ASP A 123 12.40 -11.11 12.33
CA ASP A 123 13.39 -12.10 12.77
C ASP A 123 13.53 -12.15 14.31
N ALA A 124 12.91 -11.18 15.01
CA ALA A 124 13.06 -11.04 16.46
C ALA A 124 12.23 -12.06 17.30
N GLY A 125 11.36 -12.85 16.65
CA GLY A 125 10.57 -13.87 17.34
C GLY A 125 9.49 -13.35 18.29
N ILE A 126 9.13 -12.06 18.19
CA ILE A 126 8.16 -11.40 19.08
C ILE A 126 6.80 -11.14 18.43
N LEU A 127 6.67 -11.45 17.13
CA LEU A 127 5.40 -11.30 16.42
C LEU A 127 4.51 -12.54 16.64
N PRO A 128 3.19 -12.35 16.76
CA PRO A 128 2.24 -13.46 16.81
C PRO A 128 2.33 -14.34 15.55
N ASP A 129 2.30 -15.66 15.72
CA ASP A 129 2.35 -16.63 14.61
C ASP A 129 1.26 -16.39 13.57
N ALA A 130 0.08 -15.97 14.00
CA ALA A 130 -1.05 -15.64 13.10
C ALA A 130 -0.75 -14.48 12.13
N TRP A 131 0.20 -13.61 12.45
CA TRP A 131 0.59 -12.49 11.59
C TRP A 131 1.76 -12.82 10.65
N MET A 132 2.52 -13.86 11.00
CA MET A 132 3.76 -14.19 10.28
C MET A 132 3.58 -14.38 8.78
N PRO A 133 2.53 -15.06 8.25
CA PRO A 133 2.38 -15.22 6.80
C PRO A 133 2.29 -13.88 6.07
N GLY A 134 1.50 -12.93 6.59
CA GLY A 134 1.35 -11.61 5.97
C GLY A 134 2.59 -10.73 6.12
N VAL A 135 3.22 -10.73 7.30
CA VAL A 135 4.44 -9.96 7.55
C VAL A 135 5.61 -10.49 6.70
N LYS A 136 5.75 -11.83 6.63
CA LYS A 136 6.82 -12.48 5.89
C LYS A 136 6.69 -12.23 4.39
N SER A 137 5.51 -12.44 3.81
CA SER A 137 5.31 -12.24 2.36
C SER A 137 5.55 -10.80 1.93
N LEU A 138 5.11 -9.82 2.73
CA LEU A 138 5.35 -8.41 2.43
C LEU A 138 6.84 -8.05 2.59
N GLY A 139 7.51 -8.61 3.60
CA GLY A 139 8.95 -8.48 3.77
C GLY A 139 9.74 -9.08 2.61
N GLU A 140 9.37 -10.25 2.13
CA GLU A 140 9.99 -10.90 0.97
C GLU A 140 9.81 -10.08 -0.31
N PHE A 141 8.61 -9.55 -0.55
CA PHE A 141 8.39 -8.63 -1.68
C PHE A 141 9.32 -7.42 -1.59
N TYR A 142 9.42 -6.77 -0.43
CA TYR A 142 10.29 -5.62 -0.24
C TYR A 142 11.75 -5.97 -0.49
N LEU A 143 12.27 -7.03 0.16
CA LEU A 143 13.69 -7.38 0.14
C LEU A 143 14.14 -7.96 -1.20
N ASN A 144 13.31 -8.80 -1.83
CA ASN A 144 13.70 -9.58 -3.01
C ASN A 144 13.27 -8.92 -4.32
N THR A 145 12.27 -8.04 -4.29
CA THR A 145 11.72 -7.40 -5.49
C THR A 145 11.95 -5.89 -5.46
N LEU A 146 11.40 -5.20 -4.45
CA LEU A 146 11.33 -3.75 -4.47
C LEU A 146 12.70 -3.09 -4.29
N LEU A 147 13.59 -3.64 -3.44
CA LEU A 147 14.96 -3.12 -3.29
C LEU A 147 15.80 -3.20 -4.56
N ASN A 148 15.46 -4.12 -5.48
CA ASN A 148 16.15 -4.27 -6.76
C ASN A 148 15.46 -3.50 -7.91
N GLU A 149 14.38 -2.75 -7.61
CA GLU A 149 13.64 -1.98 -8.60
C GLU A 149 14.30 -0.62 -8.84
N SER A 150 14.60 -0.32 -10.10
CA SER A 150 15.25 0.93 -10.50
C SER A 150 14.54 1.69 -11.63
N GLU A 151 13.47 1.13 -12.20
CA GLU A 151 12.77 1.71 -13.36
C GLU A 151 11.66 2.69 -12.96
N ILE A 152 11.25 2.69 -11.69
CA ILE A 152 10.22 3.60 -11.16
C ILE A 152 10.69 4.18 -9.83
N ASP A 153 10.36 5.46 -9.58
CA ASP A 153 10.56 6.04 -8.25
C ASP A 153 9.52 5.46 -7.28
N TRP A 154 9.97 4.79 -6.23
CA TRP A 154 9.10 4.15 -5.26
C TRP A 154 9.38 4.57 -3.82
N VAL A 155 8.35 4.49 -3.01
CA VAL A 155 8.42 4.66 -1.55
C VAL A 155 7.72 3.48 -0.89
N PHE A 156 8.42 2.79 -0.01
CA PHE A 156 7.84 1.79 0.88
C PHE A 156 7.66 2.41 2.26
N PHE A 157 6.42 2.77 2.58
CA PHE A 157 6.10 3.40 3.87
C PHE A 157 5.87 2.32 4.92
N SER A 158 6.81 2.18 5.86
CA SER A 158 6.67 1.26 7.00
C SER A 158 5.96 1.98 8.15
N PRO A 159 4.70 1.64 8.44
CA PRO A 159 3.99 2.19 9.59
C PRO A 159 4.57 1.65 10.90
N ALA A 160 4.15 2.22 12.03
CA ALA A 160 4.43 1.65 13.35
C ALA A 160 3.88 0.22 13.46
N GLY A 161 4.55 -0.64 14.21
CA GLY A 161 4.19 -2.07 14.34
C GLY A 161 2.79 -2.30 14.90
N ASN A 162 2.30 -1.38 15.72
CA ASN A 162 0.91 -1.34 16.15
C ASN A 162 0.26 -0.06 15.62
N LEU A 163 -0.58 -0.20 14.59
CA LEU A 163 -1.36 0.91 14.04
C LEU A 163 -2.59 1.25 14.88
N GLY A 164 -2.77 0.63 16.05
CA GLY A 164 -3.73 0.94 17.10
C GLY A 164 -5.02 1.63 16.67
N ASP A 165 -5.61 2.31 17.61
CA ASP A 165 -6.81 3.10 17.37
C ASP A 165 -6.48 4.34 16.53
N MET A 166 -6.88 4.38 15.25
CA MET A 166 -6.67 5.53 14.36
C MET A 166 -7.49 6.77 14.75
N GLY A 167 -8.09 6.78 15.93
CA GLY A 167 -8.94 7.87 16.42
C GLY A 167 -8.19 9.15 16.80
N ALA A 168 -6.89 9.12 17.03
CA ALA A 168 -6.13 10.29 17.45
C ALA A 168 -5.19 10.78 16.35
N LYS A 169 -5.54 11.88 15.69
CA LYS A 169 -4.59 12.65 14.88
C LYS A 169 -3.55 13.31 15.80
N GLY A 170 -2.44 12.65 16.04
CA GLY A 170 -1.27 13.27 16.66
C GLY A 170 -0.34 13.88 15.62
N PRO A 171 0.51 14.85 15.97
CA PRO A 171 1.57 15.30 15.07
C PRO A 171 2.49 14.11 14.83
N GLY A 172 2.47 13.58 13.61
CA GLY A 172 3.33 12.47 13.20
C GLY A 172 4.79 12.88 13.37
N LYS A 173 5.51 12.21 14.26
CA LYS A 173 6.97 12.33 14.30
C LYS A 173 7.54 11.45 13.18
N ARG A 174 8.22 12.04 12.22
CA ARG A 174 9.04 11.28 11.28
C ARG A 174 10.22 10.70 12.05
N THR A 175 10.27 9.39 12.17
CA THR A 175 11.37 8.69 12.84
C THR A 175 12.50 8.29 11.90
N GLY A 176 12.37 8.51 10.61
CA GLY A 176 13.40 8.30 9.59
C GLY A 176 12.81 7.99 8.23
N ILE A 177 13.42 8.51 7.18
CA ILE A 177 13.28 8.01 5.81
C ILE A 177 14.63 7.39 5.50
N TYR A 178 14.73 6.07 5.52
CA TYR A 178 15.92 5.39 5.05
C TYR A 178 15.74 5.10 3.56
N ARG A 179 16.40 5.91 2.71
CA ARG A 179 16.84 5.43 1.40
C ARG A 179 18.14 4.69 1.66
N LEU A 180 18.18 3.41 1.39
CA LEU A 180 19.42 2.69 1.19
C LEU A 180 19.94 2.97 -0.20
#